data_9e97567fbd67677f8064f1b9692252ae
#
_entry.id   9e97567fbd67677f8064f1b9692252ae
#
_cell.length_a   1.000
_cell.length_b   1.000
_cell.length_c   1.000
_cell.angle_alpha   90.00
_cell.angle_beta   90.00
_cell.angle_gamma   90.00
#
_symmetry.space_group_name_H-M   'P 1'
#
loop_
_entity.id
_entity.type
_entity.pdbx_description
1 polymer ?
#
loop_
_entity_poly.entity_id
_entity_poly.type
_entity_poly.pdbx_seq_one_letter_code
_entity_poly.pdbx_strand_id
1 'polypeptide(L)'
;VDNLRKGFRSKMLAPKAMDVDVLSIMNLVDFAENVTELTCVVKADYAGVTLLWLTKDNLQALRCVSTLSLVNKTPEEAYQFLVSGIAEQIRVAQEENAAIVTKQIRLCGDMANDIMFVEGLRQKLSDCQVIPMDSFSNLRLPTEAEDSAAVLSCAGAIGAALNVMEGV
;
A
#
# COMPACT_ATOMS: atom_id res chain seq x y z
N VAL A 1 8.55 0.08 21.23
CA VAL A 1 7.49 1.03 21.59
C VAL A 1 8.02 2.12 22.53
N ASP A 2 8.74 1.79 23.61
CA ASP A 2 9.21 2.79 24.60
C ASP A 2 10.21 3.80 24.02
N ASN A 3 11.08 3.40 23.10
CA ASN A 3 12.02 4.32 22.44
C ASN A 3 11.30 5.33 21.54
N LEU A 4 10.25 4.90 20.84
CA LEU A 4 9.42 5.79 20.03
C LEU A 4 8.66 6.78 20.93
N ARG A 5 8.03 6.29 22.02
CA ARG A 5 7.35 7.18 22.99
C ARG A 5 8.29 8.24 23.59
N LYS A 6 9.54 7.86 23.90
CA LYS A 6 10.56 8.82 24.38
C LYS A 6 10.89 9.85 23.29
N GLY A 7 11.05 9.43 22.03
CA GLY A 7 11.29 10.32 20.91
C GLY A 7 10.18 11.35 20.72
N PHE A 8 8.93 10.95 20.80
CA PHE A 8 7.78 11.86 20.68
C PHE A 8 7.70 12.83 21.86
N ARG A 9 7.92 12.37 23.10
CA ARG A 9 7.94 13.22 24.28
C ARG A 9 9.02 14.30 24.20
N SER A 10 10.20 13.98 23.68
CA SER A 10 11.29 14.94 23.50
C SER A 10 10.95 16.07 22.52
N LYS A 11 9.97 15.86 21.65
CA LYS A 11 9.43 16.85 20.67
C LYS A 11 8.12 17.50 21.13
N MET A 12 7.72 17.32 22.40
CA MET A 12 6.43 17.79 22.93
C MET A 12 5.21 17.24 22.16
N LEU A 13 5.36 16.10 21.50
CA LEU A 13 4.28 15.42 20.80
C LEU A 13 3.68 14.37 21.73
N ALA A 14 2.35 14.33 21.79
CA ALA A 14 1.60 13.33 22.56
C ALA A 14 0.72 12.50 21.60
N PRO A 15 1.26 11.43 20.98
CA PRO A 15 0.47 10.59 20.11
C PRO A 15 -0.66 9.93 20.91
N LYS A 16 -1.90 10.06 20.44
CA LYS A 16 -3.07 9.41 21.05
C LYS A 16 -3.16 7.93 20.69
N ALA A 17 -2.75 7.58 19.49
CA ALA A 17 -2.72 6.22 18.99
C ALA A 17 -1.45 5.96 18.19
N MET A 18 -1.07 4.70 18.08
CA MET A 18 -0.02 4.21 17.18
C MET A 18 -0.59 3.01 16.44
N ASP A 19 -0.50 3.04 15.14
CA ASP A 19 -0.97 1.97 14.27
C ASP A 19 0.17 1.40 13.44
N VAL A 20 0.00 0.18 12.94
CA VAL A 20 0.93 -0.41 11.98
C VAL A 20 0.44 -0.13 10.56
N ASP A 21 1.38 0.07 9.65
CA ASP A 21 1.12 0.49 8.28
C ASP A 21 0.10 -0.41 7.54
N VAL A 22 0.14 -1.72 7.80
CA VAL A 22 -0.80 -2.69 7.24
C VAL A 22 -2.24 -2.40 7.67
N LEU A 23 -2.47 -2.17 8.97
CA LEU A 23 -3.81 -1.87 9.50
C LEU A 23 -4.30 -0.51 9.00
N SER A 24 -3.40 0.47 8.90
CA SER A 24 -3.74 1.78 8.33
C SER A 24 -4.22 1.68 6.88
N ILE A 25 -3.57 0.85 6.05
CA ILE A 25 -4.02 0.61 4.67
C ILE A 25 -5.36 -0.13 4.65
N MET A 26 -5.59 -1.10 5.54
CA MET A 26 -6.88 -1.78 5.66
C MET A 26 -8.00 -0.79 6.00
N ASN A 27 -7.82 0.08 6.99
CA ASN A 27 -8.78 1.12 7.36
C ASN A 27 -9.10 2.05 6.18
N LEU A 28 -8.07 2.42 5.40
CA LEU A 28 -8.26 3.25 4.22
C LEU A 28 -9.09 2.54 3.15
N VAL A 29 -8.83 1.27 2.90
CA VAL A 29 -9.57 0.47 1.92
C VAL A 29 -11.03 0.30 2.35
N ASP A 30 -11.28 -0.02 3.61
CA ASP A 30 -12.63 -0.20 4.15
C ASP A 30 -13.45 1.09 4.07
N PHE A 31 -12.82 2.24 4.32
CA PHE A 31 -13.47 3.55 4.25
C PHE A 31 -13.79 3.99 2.81
N ALA A 32 -12.87 3.75 1.90
CA ALA A 32 -12.88 4.40 0.59
C ALA A 32 -13.36 3.49 -0.55
N GLU A 33 -13.18 2.20 -0.43
CA GLU A 33 -13.54 1.24 -1.46
C GLU A 33 -14.56 0.24 -0.94
N ASN A 34 -15.72 0.12 -1.60
CA ASN A 34 -16.63 -0.99 -1.39
C ASN A 34 -15.99 -2.28 -1.91
N VAL A 35 -15.05 -2.84 -1.15
CA VAL A 35 -14.42 -4.11 -1.48
C VAL A 35 -15.41 -5.24 -1.29
N THR A 36 -16.06 -5.65 -2.37
CA THR A 36 -17.00 -6.78 -2.38
C THR A 36 -16.34 -8.09 -2.77
N GLU A 37 -15.19 -8.02 -3.44
CA GLU A 37 -14.42 -9.15 -3.93
C GLU A 37 -12.99 -9.09 -3.40
N LEU A 38 -12.26 -10.22 -3.49
CA LEU A 38 -10.85 -10.28 -3.14
C LEU A 38 -10.04 -9.27 -3.96
N THR A 39 -9.47 -8.29 -3.28
CA THR A 39 -8.66 -7.23 -3.89
C THR A 39 -7.23 -7.32 -3.37
N CYS A 40 -6.26 -7.23 -4.26
CA CYS A 40 -4.86 -7.09 -3.91
C CYS A 40 -4.49 -5.61 -3.84
N VAL A 41 -4.04 -5.15 -2.68
CA VAL A 41 -3.48 -3.82 -2.49
C VAL A 41 -1.96 -3.94 -2.45
N VAL A 42 -1.28 -3.17 -3.29
CA VAL A 42 0.18 -3.10 -3.33
C VAL A 42 0.59 -1.70 -2.88
N LYS A 43 1.16 -1.61 -1.69
CA LYS A 43 1.82 -0.41 -1.20
C LYS A 43 3.28 -0.48 -1.59
N ALA A 44 3.69 0.39 -2.50
CA ALA A 44 5.04 0.43 -3.04
C ALA A 44 5.74 1.74 -2.66
N ASP A 45 6.66 1.66 -1.69
CA ASP A 45 7.50 2.75 -1.23
C ASP A 45 8.97 2.45 -1.54
N TYR A 46 9.82 3.47 -1.50
CA TYR A 46 11.27 3.27 -1.65
C TYR A 46 11.88 2.42 -0.52
N ALA A 47 11.21 2.31 0.62
CA ALA A 47 11.65 1.49 1.75
C ALA A 47 11.25 0.01 1.63
N GLY A 48 10.26 -0.32 0.82
CA GLY A 48 9.78 -1.69 0.64
C GLY A 48 8.44 -1.75 -0.07
N VAL A 49 8.06 -2.94 -0.48
CA VAL A 49 6.77 -3.21 -1.08
C VAL A 49 6.00 -4.21 -0.22
N THR A 50 4.75 -3.87 0.08
CA THR A 50 3.82 -4.72 0.83
C THR A 50 2.63 -5.06 -0.04
N LEU A 51 2.26 -6.33 -0.10
CA LEU A 51 1.10 -6.83 -0.79
C LEU A 51 0.09 -7.35 0.23
N LEU A 52 -1.15 -6.90 0.12
CA LEU A 52 -2.27 -7.25 1.00
C LEU A 52 -3.40 -7.79 0.15
N TRP A 53 -3.87 -8.99 0.43
CA TRP A 53 -5.10 -9.51 -0.15
C TRP A 53 -6.22 -9.35 0.86
N LEU A 54 -7.16 -8.49 0.51
CA LEU A 54 -8.25 -8.06 1.37
C LEU A 54 -9.60 -8.50 0.78
N THR A 55 -10.47 -8.95 1.64
CA THR A 55 -11.90 -8.97 1.44
C THR A 55 -12.52 -8.01 2.45
N LYS A 56 -13.81 -7.72 2.37
CA LYS A 56 -14.48 -6.91 3.37
C LYS A 56 -14.13 -7.42 4.78
N ASP A 57 -13.55 -6.55 5.60
CA ASP A 57 -13.19 -6.78 7.01
C ASP A 57 -12.14 -7.87 7.28
N ASN A 58 -11.49 -8.46 6.23
CA ASN A 58 -10.56 -9.56 6.43
C ASN A 58 -9.30 -9.47 5.57
N LEU A 59 -8.15 -9.62 6.25
CA LEU A 59 -6.86 -9.84 5.60
C LEU A 59 -6.71 -11.34 5.30
N GLN A 60 -6.66 -11.70 4.01
CA GLN A 60 -6.51 -13.09 3.55
C GLN A 60 -5.03 -13.51 3.44
N ALA A 61 -4.18 -12.59 3.00
CA ALA A 61 -2.75 -12.83 2.90
C ALA A 61 -1.97 -11.52 2.97
N LEU A 62 -0.74 -11.62 3.47
CA LEU A 62 0.26 -10.55 3.53
C LEU A 62 1.59 -11.07 2.97
N ARG A 63 2.20 -10.30 2.07
CA ARG A 63 3.52 -10.58 1.51
C ARG A 63 4.33 -9.29 1.43
N CYS A 64 5.64 -9.43 1.40
CA CYS A 64 6.55 -8.30 1.27
C CYS A 64 7.65 -8.60 0.25
N VAL A 65 8.07 -7.56 -0.48
CA VAL A 65 9.28 -7.58 -1.29
C VAL A 65 10.30 -6.65 -0.66
N SER A 66 11.43 -7.22 -0.26
CA SER A 66 12.51 -6.45 0.38
C SER A 66 13.26 -5.60 -0.63
N THR A 67 13.52 -4.35 -0.28
CA THR A 67 14.35 -3.42 -1.06
C THR A 67 15.83 -3.46 -0.67
N LEU A 68 16.24 -4.28 0.30
CA LEU A 68 17.62 -4.35 0.76
C LEU A 68 18.61 -4.73 -0.35
N SER A 69 18.19 -5.50 -1.34
CA SER A 69 19.00 -5.89 -2.50
C SER A 69 19.09 -4.82 -3.59
N LEU A 70 18.45 -3.67 -3.41
CA LEU A 70 18.47 -2.56 -4.37
C LEU A 70 19.65 -1.61 -4.18
N VAL A 71 20.39 -1.76 -3.09
CA VAL A 71 21.60 -0.99 -2.83
C VAL A 71 22.60 -1.25 -3.98
N ASN A 72 22.98 -0.21 -4.71
CA ASN A 72 23.87 -0.23 -5.89
C ASN A 72 23.21 -0.66 -7.22
N LYS A 73 21.89 -0.72 -7.33
CA LYS A 73 21.20 -0.91 -8.61
C LYS A 73 20.88 0.42 -9.29
N THR A 74 20.82 0.41 -10.62
CA THR A 74 20.25 1.54 -11.36
C THR A 74 18.74 1.62 -11.11
N PRO A 75 18.10 2.78 -11.35
CA PRO A 75 16.65 2.88 -11.23
C PRO A 75 15.90 1.83 -12.05
N GLU A 76 16.33 1.57 -13.29
CA GLU A 76 15.73 0.57 -14.17
C GLU A 76 15.84 -0.85 -13.60
N GLU A 77 17.04 -1.23 -13.10
CA GLU A 77 17.26 -2.52 -12.47
C GLU A 77 16.44 -2.67 -11.18
N ALA A 78 16.30 -1.59 -10.42
CA ALA A 78 15.48 -1.57 -9.20
C ALA A 78 14.00 -1.79 -9.54
N TYR A 79 13.46 -1.11 -10.55
CA TYR A 79 12.07 -1.31 -10.99
C TYR A 79 11.83 -2.72 -11.51
N GLN A 80 12.71 -3.25 -12.35
CA GLN A 80 12.60 -4.63 -12.85
C GLN A 80 12.62 -5.65 -11.71
N PHE A 81 13.49 -5.44 -10.72
CA PHE A 81 13.54 -6.29 -9.53
C PHE A 81 12.23 -6.25 -8.74
N LEU A 82 11.71 -5.06 -8.46
CA LEU A 82 10.47 -4.89 -7.69
C LEU A 82 9.27 -5.47 -8.44
N VAL A 83 9.13 -5.17 -9.73
CA VAL A 83 8.06 -5.70 -10.58
C VAL A 83 8.09 -7.23 -10.62
N SER A 84 9.28 -7.81 -10.78
CA SER A 84 9.45 -9.27 -10.78
C SER A 84 9.16 -9.87 -9.41
N GLY A 85 9.59 -9.20 -8.34
CA GLY A 85 9.32 -9.61 -6.97
C GLY A 85 7.83 -9.59 -6.64
N ILE A 86 7.10 -8.55 -7.06
CA ILE A 86 5.64 -8.46 -6.89
C ILE A 86 4.95 -9.60 -7.63
N ALA A 87 5.29 -9.83 -8.89
CA ALA A 87 4.72 -10.92 -9.69
C ALA A 87 4.97 -12.29 -9.04
N GLU A 88 6.16 -12.51 -8.52
CA GLU A 88 6.51 -13.75 -7.82
C GLU A 88 5.71 -13.92 -6.52
N GLN A 89 5.54 -12.85 -5.73
CA GLN A 89 4.73 -12.93 -4.51
C GLN A 89 3.25 -13.22 -4.80
N ILE A 90 2.72 -12.69 -5.90
CA ILE A 90 1.36 -13.01 -6.35
C ILE A 90 1.26 -14.48 -6.73
N ARG A 91 2.21 -14.99 -7.52
CA ARG A 91 2.26 -16.41 -7.90
C ARG A 91 2.32 -17.32 -6.66
N VAL A 92 3.22 -17.04 -5.73
CA VAL A 92 3.38 -17.83 -4.50
C VAL A 92 2.09 -17.80 -3.66
N ALA A 93 1.46 -16.65 -3.51
CA ALA A 93 0.21 -16.54 -2.75
C ALA A 93 -0.91 -17.40 -3.36
N GLN A 94 -1.02 -17.44 -4.69
CA GLN A 94 -1.99 -18.26 -5.42
C GLN A 94 -1.68 -19.77 -5.30
N GLU A 95 -0.40 -20.14 -5.30
CA GLU A 95 0.02 -21.54 -5.13
C GLU A 95 -0.23 -22.06 -3.71
N GLU A 96 0.01 -21.22 -2.70
CA GLU A 96 -0.24 -21.58 -1.30
C GLU A 96 -1.73 -21.62 -0.97
N ASN A 97 -2.54 -20.79 -1.62
CA ASN A 97 -3.98 -20.75 -1.41
C ASN A 97 -4.72 -20.50 -2.74
N ALA A 98 -5.27 -21.55 -3.32
CA ALA A 98 -6.01 -21.47 -4.57
C ALA A 98 -7.26 -20.57 -4.55
N ALA A 99 -7.72 -20.16 -3.36
CA ALA A 99 -8.79 -19.17 -3.24
C ALA A 99 -8.30 -17.73 -3.52
N ILE A 100 -6.98 -17.49 -3.49
CA ILE A 100 -6.38 -16.20 -3.82
C ILE A 100 -6.25 -16.09 -5.35
N VAL A 101 -7.23 -15.47 -5.98
CA VAL A 101 -7.20 -15.17 -7.42
C VAL A 101 -7.07 -13.66 -7.59
N THR A 102 -5.90 -13.19 -7.97
CA THR A 102 -5.63 -11.76 -8.15
C THR A 102 -6.06 -11.31 -9.54
N LYS A 103 -7.21 -10.66 -9.65
CA LYS A 103 -7.72 -10.06 -10.90
C LYS A 103 -7.45 -8.56 -10.97
N GLN A 104 -7.39 -7.92 -9.82
CA GLN A 104 -7.21 -6.48 -9.71
C GLN A 104 -6.16 -6.16 -8.64
N ILE A 105 -5.33 -5.19 -8.94
CA ILE A 105 -4.30 -4.64 -8.06
C ILE A 105 -4.57 -3.16 -7.88
N ARG A 106 -4.69 -2.73 -6.63
CA ARG A 106 -4.76 -1.33 -6.22
C ARG A 106 -3.39 -0.87 -5.76
N LEU A 107 -2.86 0.17 -6.39
CA LEU A 107 -1.53 0.71 -6.07
C LEU A 107 -1.63 1.94 -5.16
N CYS A 108 -0.82 1.98 -4.10
CA CYS A 108 -0.56 3.17 -3.30
C CYS A 108 0.92 3.23 -2.90
N GLY A 109 1.32 4.30 -2.24
CA GLY A 109 2.71 4.57 -1.89
C GLY A 109 3.42 5.43 -2.93
N ASP A 110 4.71 5.73 -2.66
CA ASP A 110 5.50 6.67 -3.44
C ASP A 110 5.63 6.30 -4.93
N MET A 111 5.70 4.99 -5.21
CA MET A 111 5.90 4.46 -6.57
C MET A 111 4.59 4.31 -7.36
N ALA A 112 3.44 4.54 -6.74
CA ALA A 112 2.14 4.36 -7.41
C ALA A 112 1.90 5.35 -8.57
N ASN A 113 2.63 6.46 -8.60
CA ASN A 113 2.61 7.45 -9.67
C ASN A 113 3.82 7.37 -10.62
N ASP A 114 4.75 6.46 -10.37
CA ASP A 114 5.89 6.28 -11.27
C ASP A 114 5.44 5.51 -12.52
N ILE A 115 5.47 6.19 -13.66
CA ILE A 115 4.99 5.65 -14.93
C ILE A 115 5.75 4.38 -15.32
N MET A 116 7.07 4.35 -15.13
CA MET A 116 7.90 3.18 -15.50
C MET A 116 7.55 1.97 -14.62
N PHE A 117 7.36 2.19 -13.33
CA PHE A 117 6.97 1.14 -12.40
C PHE A 117 5.57 0.59 -12.70
N VAL A 118 4.59 1.48 -12.90
CA VAL A 118 3.20 1.11 -13.18
C VAL A 118 3.08 0.36 -14.51
N GLU A 119 3.72 0.86 -15.57
CA GLU A 119 3.72 0.18 -16.87
C GLU A 119 4.47 -1.15 -16.83
N GLY A 120 5.57 -1.22 -16.08
CA GLY A 120 6.28 -2.48 -15.85
C GLY A 120 5.40 -3.53 -15.18
N LEU A 121 4.60 -3.13 -14.17
CA LEU A 121 3.63 -4.01 -13.53
C LEU A 121 2.53 -4.45 -14.49
N ARG A 122 1.95 -3.54 -15.29
CA ARG A 122 0.91 -3.84 -16.29
C ARG A 122 1.40 -4.84 -17.32
N GLN A 123 2.63 -4.67 -17.80
CA GLN A 123 3.22 -5.60 -18.78
C GLN A 123 3.49 -6.97 -18.17
N LYS A 124 3.99 -7.01 -16.91
CA LYS A 124 4.35 -8.26 -16.23
C LYS A 124 3.12 -9.05 -15.76
N LEU A 125 2.06 -8.35 -15.41
CA LEU A 125 0.82 -8.89 -14.85
C LEU A 125 -0.34 -8.64 -15.83
N SER A 126 -0.19 -9.05 -17.08
CA SER A 126 -1.14 -8.79 -18.17
C SER A 126 -2.56 -9.29 -17.89
N ASP A 127 -2.70 -10.31 -17.03
CA ASP A 127 -3.98 -10.89 -16.65
C ASP A 127 -4.64 -10.16 -15.45
N CYS A 128 -3.95 -9.15 -14.89
CA CYS A 128 -4.42 -8.35 -13.76
C CYS A 128 -4.66 -6.90 -14.19
N GLN A 129 -5.74 -6.32 -13.72
CA GLN A 129 -5.97 -4.89 -13.85
C GLN A 129 -5.16 -4.15 -12.79
N VAL A 130 -4.17 -3.35 -13.19
CA VAL A 130 -3.34 -2.53 -12.30
C VAL A 130 -3.81 -1.08 -12.36
N ILE A 131 -4.36 -0.58 -11.25
CA ILE A 131 -4.91 0.77 -11.14
C ILE A 131 -4.42 1.46 -9.86
N PRO A 132 -4.19 2.77 -9.87
CA PRO A 132 -3.98 3.53 -8.64
C PRO A 132 -5.17 3.37 -7.70
N MET A 133 -4.93 3.42 -6.40
CA MET A 133 -5.98 3.42 -5.39
C MET A 133 -6.73 4.76 -5.46
N ASP A 134 -8.04 4.73 -5.71
CA ASP A 134 -8.90 5.91 -5.71
C ASP A 134 -9.65 6.04 -4.37
N SER A 135 -8.92 5.85 -3.30
CA SER A 135 -9.48 5.89 -1.95
C SER A 135 -9.82 7.30 -1.46
N PHE A 136 -9.59 8.30 -2.29
CA PHE A 136 -9.63 9.70 -1.86
C PHE A 136 -10.81 10.48 -2.41
N SER A 137 -11.55 9.93 -3.38
CA SER A 137 -12.74 10.56 -3.95
C SER A 137 -13.83 10.85 -2.90
N ASN A 138 -13.87 10.06 -1.82
CA ASN A 138 -14.79 10.23 -0.71
C ASN A 138 -14.26 11.14 0.42
N LEU A 139 -12.97 11.52 0.37
CA LEU A 139 -12.36 12.41 1.34
C LEU A 139 -12.44 13.86 0.84
N ARG A 140 -12.94 14.77 1.67
CA ARG A 140 -12.82 16.21 1.42
C ARG A 140 -11.40 16.63 1.75
N LEU A 141 -10.52 16.54 0.76
CA LEU A 141 -9.16 17.05 0.88
C LEU A 141 -9.18 18.60 0.81
N PRO A 142 -8.29 19.28 1.56
CA PRO A 142 -8.05 20.70 1.34
C PRO A 142 -7.67 20.95 -0.12
N THR A 143 -8.09 22.09 -0.69
CA THR A 143 -7.86 22.44 -2.10
C THR A 143 -6.36 22.42 -2.49
N GLU A 144 -5.47 22.60 -1.51
CA GLU A 144 -4.02 22.52 -1.66
C GLU A 144 -3.47 21.08 -1.74
N ALA A 145 -4.28 20.08 -1.39
CA ALA A 145 -3.92 18.65 -1.40
C ALA A 145 -4.47 17.90 -2.63
N GLU A 146 -4.87 18.62 -3.68
CA GLU A 146 -5.35 18.01 -4.95
C GLU A 146 -4.24 17.32 -5.76
N ASP A 147 -2.99 17.33 -5.27
CA ASP A 147 -1.92 16.53 -5.84
C ASP A 147 -2.14 15.06 -5.51
N SER A 148 -2.71 14.34 -6.48
CA SER A 148 -2.99 12.90 -6.39
C SER A 148 -1.75 12.08 -6.03
N ALA A 149 -0.55 12.54 -6.42
CA ALA A 149 0.70 11.88 -6.10
C ALA A 149 1.02 11.94 -4.61
N ALA A 150 0.90 13.13 -4.00
CA ALA A 150 1.12 13.30 -2.57
C ALA A 150 0.12 12.47 -1.74
N VAL A 151 -1.11 12.39 -2.20
CA VAL A 151 -2.18 11.64 -1.52
C VAL A 151 -1.89 10.14 -1.53
N LEU A 152 -1.46 9.57 -2.64
CA LEU A 152 -1.08 8.15 -2.72
C LEU A 152 0.10 7.81 -1.82
N SER A 153 1.10 8.70 -1.73
CA SER A 153 2.25 8.55 -0.82
C SER A 153 1.84 8.62 0.65
N CYS A 154 0.78 9.36 0.98
CA CYS A 154 0.27 9.51 2.34
C CYS A 154 -0.78 8.45 2.74
N ALA A 155 -1.04 7.42 1.92
CA ALA A 155 -2.09 6.43 2.15
C ALA A 155 -2.08 5.83 3.57
N GLY A 156 -0.91 5.45 4.09
CA GLY A 156 -0.76 4.93 5.44
C GLY A 156 -1.13 5.95 6.53
N ALA A 157 -0.73 7.21 6.36
CA ALA A 157 -1.04 8.28 7.32
C ALA A 157 -2.55 8.61 7.33
N ILE A 158 -3.19 8.60 6.16
CA ILE A 158 -4.63 8.83 6.04
C ILE A 158 -5.40 7.69 6.70
N GLY A 159 -5.06 6.44 6.42
CA GLY A 159 -5.69 5.28 7.06
C GLY A 159 -5.54 5.28 8.58
N ALA A 160 -4.36 5.68 9.10
CA ALA A 160 -4.17 5.83 10.53
C ALA A 160 -5.04 6.96 11.14
N ALA A 161 -5.25 8.05 10.41
CA ALA A 161 -6.13 9.13 10.85
C ALA A 161 -7.60 8.69 10.89
N LEU A 162 -8.07 7.90 9.93
CA LEU A 162 -9.42 7.36 9.89
C LEU A 162 -9.73 6.48 11.10
N ASN A 163 -8.80 5.62 11.52
CA ASN A 163 -8.95 4.78 12.71
C ASN A 163 -9.23 5.61 13.99
N VAL A 164 -8.63 6.79 14.10
CA VAL A 164 -8.85 7.68 15.26
C VAL A 164 -10.24 8.34 15.20
N MET A 165 -10.78 8.57 14.01
CA MET A 165 -12.08 9.21 13.83
C MET A 165 -13.26 8.26 14.12
N GLU A 166 -13.12 6.96 13.86
CA GLU A 166 -14.14 5.96 14.15
C GLU A 166 -14.22 5.58 15.64
N GLY A 167 -13.19 5.88 16.42
CA GLY A 167 -13.08 5.61 17.86
C GLY A 167 -13.62 6.74 18.78
N VAL A 168 -14.25 7.79 18.21
CA VAL A 168 -14.88 8.89 18.92
C VAL A 168 -16.41 8.82 18.76
#